data_775e9a348178534b97401a72c6cbc867
#
_entry.id   775e9a348178534b97401a72c6cbc867
#
_cell.length_a   1.000
_cell.length_b   1.000
_cell.length_c   1.000
_cell.angle_alpha   90.00
_cell.angle_beta   90.00
_cell.angle_gamma   90.00
#
_symmetry.space_group_name_H-M   'P 1'
#
loop_
_entity.id
_entity.type
_entity.pdbx_description
1 polymer ?
#
loop_
_entity_poly.entity_id
_entity_poly.type
_entity_poly.pdbx_seq_one_letter_code
_entity_poly.pdbx_strand_id
1 'polypeptide(L)'
;QAGGGSPILQVRLGQEDAIKKALFDIANTEGDTNARAELMNVLGQIKNKEAVPIMINLLKNDSSDTILQASLMALQSFDDDKIALATLDAYAHFNEATQAVAQSLLVSRETWLEMLLDAIDAGMIKADTINQESVLKIVLYENKELQTKAEKHFGNVSAASSVELQGRIDQLVAVIAEASGNPYDGKQLYLKHCGKCHQLFTDGGN
;
A
#
# COMPACT_ATOMS: atom_id res chain seq x y z
N GLN A 1 13.19 33.31 19.73
CA GLN A 1 12.46 32.70 18.62
C GLN A 1 12.47 31.20 18.88
N ALA A 2 11.33 30.64 19.28
CA ALA A 2 11.17 29.21 19.50
C ALA A 2 11.35 28.49 18.14
N GLY A 3 12.29 27.56 18.07
CA GLY A 3 12.58 26.78 16.88
C GLY A 3 11.33 26.04 16.42
N GLY A 4 10.78 26.45 15.28
CA GLY A 4 9.71 25.73 14.63
C GLY A 4 10.24 24.36 14.22
N GLY A 5 9.74 23.29 14.85
CA GLY A 5 10.00 21.92 14.43
C GLY A 5 9.62 21.73 12.96
N SER A 6 10.20 20.71 12.30
CA SER A 6 9.84 20.37 10.93
C SER A 6 8.30 20.35 10.76
N PRO A 7 7.74 20.90 9.67
CA PRO A 7 6.30 20.86 9.38
C PRO A 7 5.72 19.45 9.52
N ILE A 8 6.44 18.44 9.07
CA ILE A 8 6.10 17.02 9.22
C ILE A 8 5.95 16.61 10.69
N LEU A 9 6.88 17.05 11.55
CA LEU A 9 6.79 16.75 12.98
C LEU A 9 5.56 17.40 13.61
N GLN A 10 5.23 18.63 13.23
CA GLN A 10 4.04 19.32 13.74
C GLN A 10 2.75 18.61 13.35
N VAL A 11 2.65 18.10 12.12
CA VAL A 11 1.53 17.27 11.66
C VAL A 11 1.45 15.96 12.46
N ARG A 12 2.58 15.27 12.68
CA ARG A 12 2.63 14.04 13.50
C ARG A 12 2.22 14.27 14.96
N LEU A 13 2.51 15.45 15.49
CA LEU A 13 2.10 15.86 16.83
C LEU A 13 0.64 16.32 16.92
N GLY A 14 -0.10 16.28 15.80
CA GLY A 14 -1.52 16.61 15.76
C GLY A 14 -1.83 18.12 15.90
N GLN A 15 -0.87 19.00 15.58
CA GLN A 15 -1.10 20.45 15.63
C GLN A 15 -2.11 20.85 14.54
N GLU A 16 -3.25 21.40 14.95
CA GLU A 16 -4.37 21.70 14.04
C GLU A 16 -3.98 22.59 12.86
N ASP A 17 -3.22 23.66 13.09
CA ASP A 17 -2.80 24.57 12.01
C ASP A 17 -1.84 23.91 11.03
N ALA A 18 -0.97 23.02 11.52
CA ALA A 18 -0.08 22.23 10.67
C ALA A 18 -0.86 21.19 9.84
N ILE A 19 -1.88 20.57 10.42
CA ILE A 19 -2.78 19.64 9.70
C ILE A 19 -3.57 20.38 8.63
N LYS A 20 -4.19 21.54 8.95
CA LYS A 20 -4.92 22.35 7.96
C LYS A 20 -4.02 22.77 6.80
N LYS A 21 -2.79 23.20 7.12
CA LYS A 21 -1.81 23.54 6.10
C LYS A 21 -1.44 22.33 5.25
N ALA A 22 -1.20 21.16 5.86
CA ALA A 22 -0.87 19.93 5.14
C ALA A 22 -2.01 19.52 4.20
N LEU A 23 -3.28 19.60 4.64
CA LEU A 23 -4.45 19.33 3.79
C LEU A 23 -4.53 20.27 2.59
N PHE A 24 -4.24 21.55 2.79
CA PHE A 24 -4.16 22.53 1.71
C PHE A 24 -3.00 22.20 0.76
N ASP A 25 -1.81 21.91 1.30
CA ASP A 25 -0.61 21.63 0.51
C ASP A 25 -0.77 20.35 -0.36
N ILE A 26 -1.38 19.28 0.17
CA ILE A 26 -1.61 18.06 -0.65
C ILE A 26 -2.63 18.28 -1.78
N ALA A 27 -3.58 19.21 -1.59
CA ALA A 27 -4.56 19.57 -2.61
C ALA A 27 -3.98 20.48 -3.70
N ASN A 28 -2.90 21.20 -3.41
CA ASN A 28 -2.29 22.14 -4.35
C ASN A 28 -1.46 21.42 -5.41
N THR A 29 -1.98 21.30 -6.64
CA THR A 29 -1.33 20.62 -7.76
C THR A 29 -0.04 21.28 -8.24
N GLU A 30 0.16 22.55 -7.95
CA GLU A 30 1.38 23.31 -8.29
C GLU A 30 2.48 23.16 -7.22
N GLY A 31 2.20 22.48 -6.12
CA GLY A 31 3.15 22.23 -5.03
C GLY A 31 4.22 21.21 -5.39
N ASP A 32 5.32 21.19 -4.63
CA ASP A 32 6.39 20.20 -4.79
C ASP A 32 5.85 18.78 -4.60
N THR A 33 6.04 17.94 -5.59
CA THR A 33 5.50 16.57 -5.66
C THR A 33 5.97 15.70 -4.50
N ASN A 34 7.25 15.78 -4.13
CA ASN A 34 7.82 14.95 -3.08
C ASN A 34 7.32 15.40 -1.70
N ALA A 35 7.25 16.72 -1.47
CA ALA A 35 6.71 17.26 -0.23
C ALA A 35 5.23 16.89 -0.05
N ARG A 36 4.42 16.94 -1.11
CA ARG A 36 3.02 16.51 -1.11
C ARG A 36 2.90 15.02 -0.78
N ALA A 37 3.70 14.18 -1.42
CA ALA A 37 3.72 12.73 -1.19
C ALA A 37 4.09 12.40 0.27
N GLU A 38 5.08 13.08 0.83
CA GLU A 38 5.47 12.91 2.24
C GLU A 38 4.34 13.32 3.19
N LEU A 39 3.67 14.45 2.94
CA LEU A 39 2.51 14.89 3.74
C LEU A 39 1.35 13.89 3.66
N MET A 40 1.04 13.32 2.48
CA MET A 40 0.02 12.27 2.33
C MET A 40 0.33 11.05 3.19
N ASN A 41 1.59 10.59 3.16
CA ASN A 41 2.03 9.46 3.99
C ASN A 41 1.83 9.76 5.49
N VAL A 42 2.22 10.95 5.94
CA VAL A 42 2.05 11.35 7.35
C VAL A 42 0.57 11.46 7.74
N LEU A 43 -0.28 12.05 6.88
CA LEU A 43 -1.72 12.14 7.11
C LEU A 43 -2.38 10.75 7.16
N GLY A 44 -1.90 9.80 6.36
CA GLY A 44 -2.29 8.39 6.44
C GLY A 44 -1.88 7.74 7.77
N GLN A 45 -0.63 7.95 8.22
CA GLN A 45 -0.11 7.41 9.48
C GLN A 45 -0.91 7.90 10.70
N ILE A 46 -1.27 9.19 10.75
CA ILE A 46 -2.10 9.74 11.83
C ILE A 46 -3.60 9.52 11.62
N LYS A 47 -3.98 8.83 10.54
CA LYS A 47 -5.36 8.50 10.15
C LYS A 47 -6.28 9.74 10.10
N ASN A 48 -5.79 10.84 9.52
CA ASN A 48 -6.59 12.04 9.34
C ASN A 48 -7.65 11.84 8.26
N LYS A 49 -8.92 11.73 8.66
CA LYS A 49 -10.04 11.42 7.75
C LYS A 49 -10.34 12.53 6.74
N GLU A 50 -9.97 13.77 7.02
CA GLU A 50 -10.18 14.90 6.10
C GLU A 50 -9.29 14.80 4.86
N ALA A 51 -8.19 14.05 4.94
CA ALA A 51 -7.32 13.79 3.80
C ALA A 51 -7.94 12.79 2.78
N VAL A 52 -8.84 11.90 3.22
CA VAL A 52 -9.43 10.85 2.36
C VAL A 52 -10.12 11.44 1.11
N PRO A 53 -11.08 12.37 1.20
CA PRO A 53 -11.72 12.92 0.00
C PRO A 53 -10.74 13.66 -0.91
N ILE A 54 -9.70 14.29 -0.38
CA ILE A 54 -8.66 14.96 -1.17
C ILE A 54 -7.87 13.92 -1.97
N MET A 55 -7.38 12.87 -1.30
CA MET A 55 -6.61 11.80 -1.96
C MET A 55 -7.44 11.06 -3.00
N ILE A 56 -8.72 10.75 -2.71
CA ILE A 56 -9.65 10.16 -3.69
C ILE A 56 -9.80 11.06 -4.93
N ASN A 57 -9.90 12.38 -4.74
CA ASN A 57 -9.97 13.31 -5.86
C ASN A 57 -8.68 13.32 -6.69
N LEU A 58 -7.52 13.20 -6.05
CA LEU A 58 -6.22 13.13 -6.74
C LEU A 58 -6.10 11.86 -7.59
N LEU A 59 -6.63 10.70 -7.16
CA LEU A 59 -6.62 9.49 -7.98
C LEU A 59 -7.27 9.68 -9.36
N LYS A 60 -8.23 10.59 -9.47
CA LYS A 60 -8.98 10.85 -10.71
C LYS A 60 -8.38 11.98 -11.54
N ASN A 61 -7.74 12.96 -10.91
CA ASN A 61 -7.42 14.24 -11.55
C ASN A 61 -5.93 14.59 -11.57
N ASP A 62 -5.08 13.90 -10.81
CA ASP A 62 -3.63 14.11 -10.85
C ASP A 62 -2.99 13.19 -11.90
N SER A 63 -1.94 13.66 -12.56
CA SER A 63 -1.19 12.91 -13.57
C SER A 63 0.18 12.43 -13.08
N SER A 64 0.56 12.80 -11.85
CA SER A 64 1.85 12.43 -11.28
C SER A 64 1.77 11.04 -10.65
N ASP A 65 2.50 10.07 -11.18
CA ASP A 65 2.58 8.72 -10.61
C ASP A 65 2.99 8.73 -9.14
N THR A 66 3.91 9.61 -8.75
CA THR A 66 4.34 9.77 -7.35
C THR A 66 3.17 10.15 -6.46
N ILE A 67 2.30 11.08 -6.89
CA ILE A 67 1.11 11.49 -6.13
C ILE A 67 0.07 10.39 -6.08
N LEU A 68 -0.17 9.72 -7.22
CA LEU A 68 -1.13 8.62 -7.30
C LEU A 68 -0.73 7.47 -6.35
N GLN A 69 0.54 7.06 -6.39
CA GLN A 69 1.07 6.00 -5.54
C GLN A 69 1.05 6.41 -4.05
N ALA A 70 1.47 7.64 -3.72
CA ALA A 70 1.42 8.15 -2.35
C ALA A 70 -0.02 8.20 -1.81
N SER A 71 -0.99 8.61 -2.64
CA SER A 71 -2.41 8.61 -2.30
C SER A 71 -2.91 7.20 -2.01
N LEU A 72 -2.63 6.23 -2.88
CA LEU A 72 -3.02 4.83 -2.70
C LEU A 72 -2.42 4.23 -1.42
N MET A 73 -1.13 4.46 -1.18
CA MET A 73 -0.44 3.97 0.02
C MET A 73 -1.04 4.57 1.30
N ALA A 74 -1.31 5.87 1.32
CA ALA A 74 -1.90 6.54 2.48
C ALA A 74 -3.35 6.10 2.72
N LEU A 75 -4.14 5.94 1.64
CA LEU A 75 -5.54 5.51 1.69
C LEU A 75 -5.71 4.09 2.25
N GLN A 76 -4.71 3.22 2.12
CA GLN A 76 -4.71 1.88 2.71
C GLN A 76 -4.89 1.89 4.24
N SER A 77 -4.55 3.01 4.92
CA SER A 77 -4.69 3.16 6.37
C SER A 77 -6.14 3.39 6.84
N PHE A 78 -7.06 3.63 5.91
CA PHE A 78 -8.46 3.93 6.20
C PHE A 78 -9.37 2.77 5.83
N ASP A 79 -10.53 2.69 6.50
CA ASP A 79 -11.56 1.69 6.24
C ASP A 79 -12.82 2.39 5.72
N ASP A 80 -12.84 2.62 4.40
CA ASP A 80 -13.96 3.26 3.67
C ASP A 80 -14.02 2.68 2.25
N ASP A 81 -15.10 1.99 1.92
CA ASP A 81 -15.30 1.34 0.63
C ASP A 81 -15.27 2.31 -0.57
N LYS A 82 -15.50 3.60 -0.33
CA LYS A 82 -15.34 4.63 -1.36
C LYS A 82 -13.91 4.69 -1.91
N ILE A 83 -12.92 4.24 -1.12
CA ILE A 83 -11.52 4.17 -1.54
C ILE A 83 -11.36 3.11 -2.62
N ALA A 84 -11.90 1.91 -2.41
CA ALA A 84 -11.84 0.83 -3.40
C ALA A 84 -12.60 1.22 -4.69
N LEU A 85 -13.80 1.78 -4.56
CA LEU A 85 -14.58 2.24 -5.71
C LEU A 85 -13.82 3.29 -6.52
N ALA A 86 -13.24 4.30 -5.86
CA ALA A 86 -12.47 5.35 -6.55
C ALA A 86 -11.19 4.80 -7.20
N THR A 87 -10.54 3.82 -6.56
CA THR A 87 -9.37 3.15 -7.11
C THR A 87 -9.71 2.36 -8.36
N LEU A 88 -10.83 1.61 -8.35
CA LEU A 88 -11.32 0.87 -9.51
C LEU A 88 -11.71 1.79 -10.66
N ASP A 89 -12.41 2.90 -10.37
CA ASP A 89 -12.79 3.91 -11.38
C ASP A 89 -11.55 4.50 -12.10
N ALA A 90 -10.47 4.74 -11.36
CA ALA A 90 -9.25 5.35 -11.90
C ALA A 90 -8.26 4.33 -12.49
N TYR A 91 -8.46 3.03 -12.23
CA TYR A 91 -7.49 1.96 -12.50
C TYR A 91 -6.96 1.92 -13.93
N ALA A 92 -7.83 2.14 -14.92
CA ALA A 92 -7.45 2.11 -16.32
C ALA A 92 -6.51 3.25 -16.76
N HIS A 93 -6.42 4.31 -15.95
CA HIS A 93 -5.53 5.45 -16.20
C HIS A 93 -4.16 5.30 -15.55
N PHE A 94 -4.01 4.32 -14.66
CA PHE A 94 -2.75 4.07 -13.97
C PHE A 94 -1.75 3.36 -14.87
N ASN A 95 -0.47 3.74 -14.76
CA ASN A 95 0.61 2.95 -15.33
C ASN A 95 0.82 1.64 -14.55
N GLU A 96 1.62 0.72 -15.09
CA GLU A 96 1.87 -0.60 -14.49
C GLU A 96 2.34 -0.53 -13.03
N ALA A 97 3.24 0.40 -12.70
CA ALA A 97 3.75 0.56 -11.34
C ALA A 97 2.66 1.05 -10.37
N THR A 98 1.84 1.99 -10.80
CA THR A 98 0.70 2.51 -10.01
C THR A 98 -0.42 1.48 -9.90
N GLN A 99 -0.66 0.68 -10.96
CA GLN A 99 -1.59 -0.46 -10.91
C GLN A 99 -1.15 -1.50 -9.86
N ALA A 100 0.14 -1.79 -9.75
CA ALA A 100 0.65 -2.71 -8.73
C ALA A 100 0.36 -2.20 -7.30
N VAL A 101 0.50 -0.90 -7.04
CA VAL A 101 0.13 -0.29 -5.76
C VAL A 101 -1.38 -0.35 -5.53
N ALA A 102 -2.19 -0.06 -6.55
CA ALA A 102 -3.65 -0.17 -6.49
C ALA A 102 -4.11 -1.61 -6.21
N GLN A 103 -3.51 -2.61 -6.84
CA GLN A 103 -3.77 -4.02 -6.57
C GLN A 103 -3.45 -4.36 -5.11
N SER A 104 -2.30 -3.91 -4.59
CA SER A 104 -1.92 -4.14 -3.19
C SER A 104 -2.92 -3.52 -2.20
N LEU A 105 -3.49 -2.36 -2.53
CA LEU A 105 -4.56 -1.72 -1.77
C LEU A 105 -5.84 -2.57 -1.84
N LEU A 106 -6.29 -2.95 -3.04
CA LEU A 106 -7.55 -3.66 -3.26
C LEU A 106 -7.56 -5.06 -2.63
N VAL A 107 -6.40 -5.74 -2.58
CA VAL A 107 -6.30 -7.05 -1.92
C VAL A 107 -6.02 -6.96 -0.41
N SER A 108 -6.04 -5.77 0.20
CA SER A 108 -5.75 -5.59 1.63
C SER A 108 -6.94 -5.86 2.54
N ARG A 109 -8.17 -5.95 2.01
CA ARG A 109 -9.41 -6.20 2.74
C ARG A 109 -10.35 -7.10 1.94
N GLU A 110 -11.14 -7.92 2.61
CA GLU A 110 -12.09 -8.83 1.97
C GLU A 110 -13.11 -8.10 1.10
N THR A 111 -13.72 -7.02 1.62
CA THR A 111 -14.71 -6.23 0.88
C THR A 111 -14.12 -5.60 -0.39
N TRP A 112 -12.90 -5.10 -0.30
CA TRP A 112 -12.22 -4.49 -1.45
C TRP A 112 -11.74 -5.53 -2.46
N LEU A 113 -11.29 -6.69 -1.97
CA LEU A 113 -10.97 -7.84 -2.82
C LEU A 113 -12.20 -8.33 -3.58
N GLU A 114 -13.36 -8.41 -2.91
CA GLU A 114 -14.60 -8.77 -3.58
C GLU A 114 -14.92 -7.80 -4.72
N MET A 115 -14.81 -6.49 -4.49
CA MET A 115 -15.00 -5.47 -5.53
C MET A 115 -14.00 -5.61 -6.68
N LEU A 116 -12.74 -5.96 -6.40
CA LEU A 116 -11.73 -6.24 -7.43
C LEU A 116 -12.13 -7.45 -8.27
N LEU A 117 -12.53 -8.56 -7.64
CA LEU A 117 -12.95 -9.78 -8.35
C LEU A 117 -14.21 -9.53 -9.19
N ASP A 118 -15.16 -8.74 -8.69
CA ASP A 118 -16.35 -8.34 -9.44
C ASP A 118 -15.98 -7.45 -10.64
N ALA A 119 -15.00 -6.56 -10.52
CA ALA A 119 -14.48 -5.76 -11.62
C ALA A 119 -13.77 -6.64 -12.69
N ILE A 120 -13.09 -7.70 -12.27
CA ILE A 120 -12.51 -8.70 -13.18
C ILE A 120 -13.61 -9.51 -13.87
N ASP A 121 -14.63 -9.97 -13.15
CA ASP A 121 -15.79 -10.68 -13.70
C ASP A 121 -16.55 -9.83 -14.75
N ALA A 122 -16.66 -8.53 -14.49
CA ALA A 122 -17.26 -7.56 -15.42
C ALA A 122 -16.37 -7.19 -16.62
N GLY A 123 -15.12 -7.69 -16.66
CA GLY A 123 -14.16 -7.36 -17.73
C GLY A 123 -13.58 -5.95 -17.67
N MET A 124 -13.78 -5.22 -16.58
CA MET A 124 -13.21 -3.88 -16.37
C MET A 124 -11.68 -3.97 -16.13
N ILE A 125 -11.24 -5.02 -15.49
CA ILE A 125 -9.83 -5.33 -15.22
C ILE A 125 -9.53 -6.73 -15.77
N LYS A 126 -8.43 -6.87 -16.48
CA LYS A 126 -8.03 -8.18 -17.00
C LYS A 126 -7.31 -8.98 -15.91
N ALA A 127 -7.69 -10.23 -15.72
CA ALA A 127 -7.09 -11.10 -14.70
C ALA A 127 -5.57 -11.30 -14.89
N ASP A 128 -5.10 -11.34 -16.13
CA ASP A 128 -3.68 -11.49 -16.48
C ASP A 128 -2.81 -10.26 -16.15
N THR A 129 -3.42 -9.11 -15.84
CA THR A 129 -2.72 -7.91 -15.38
C THR A 129 -2.52 -7.86 -13.87
N ILE A 130 -3.15 -8.78 -13.13
CA ILE A 130 -2.96 -8.87 -11.67
C ILE A 130 -1.61 -9.52 -11.37
N ASN A 131 -0.78 -8.81 -10.62
CA ASN A 131 0.56 -9.30 -10.29
C ASN A 131 0.52 -10.51 -9.36
N GLN A 132 1.56 -11.33 -9.45
CA GLN A 132 1.64 -12.59 -8.70
C GLN A 132 1.58 -12.40 -7.18
N GLU A 133 2.15 -11.29 -6.65
CA GLU A 133 2.10 -10.99 -5.22
C GLU A 133 0.67 -10.78 -4.74
N SER A 134 -0.14 -10.05 -5.51
CA SER A 134 -1.57 -9.84 -5.21
C SER A 134 -2.34 -11.14 -5.28
N VAL A 135 -2.10 -11.98 -6.29
CA VAL A 135 -2.72 -13.32 -6.40
C VAL A 135 -2.37 -14.19 -5.19
N LEU A 136 -1.12 -14.19 -4.73
CA LEU A 136 -0.71 -14.93 -3.53
C LEU A 136 -1.40 -14.42 -2.26
N LYS A 137 -1.64 -13.12 -2.14
CA LYS A 137 -2.40 -12.56 -1.00
C LYS A 137 -3.86 -12.99 -1.02
N ILE A 138 -4.47 -13.10 -2.20
CA ILE A 138 -5.88 -13.54 -2.35
C ILE A 138 -6.07 -14.94 -1.77
N VAL A 139 -5.14 -15.85 -2.01
CA VAL A 139 -5.26 -17.25 -1.50
C VAL A 139 -5.07 -17.38 0.01
N LEU A 140 -4.55 -16.35 0.67
CA LEU A 140 -4.41 -16.34 2.14
C LEU A 140 -5.73 -16.00 2.86
N TYR A 141 -6.75 -15.50 2.16
CA TYR A 141 -8.06 -15.28 2.76
C TYR A 141 -8.76 -16.61 3.02
N GLU A 142 -9.27 -16.80 4.23
CA GLU A 142 -9.99 -18.03 4.60
C GLU A 142 -11.44 -18.06 4.09
N ASN A 143 -11.87 -17.03 3.36
CA ASN A 143 -13.21 -16.89 2.80
C ASN A 143 -13.35 -17.75 1.54
N LYS A 144 -14.14 -18.83 1.64
CA LYS A 144 -14.35 -19.79 0.54
C LYS A 144 -15.03 -19.19 -0.70
N GLU A 145 -15.88 -18.19 -0.53
CA GLU A 145 -16.56 -17.53 -1.67
C GLU A 145 -15.55 -16.74 -2.47
N LEU A 146 -14.68 -15.98 -1.80
CA LEU A 146 -13.60 -15.23 -2.44
C LEU A 146 -12.59 -16.17 -3.11
N GLN A 147 -12.23 -17.28 -2.45
CA GLN A 147 -11.37 -18.30 -3.05
C GLN A 147 -11.97 -18.88 -4.34
N THR A 148 -13.27 -19.23 -4.32
CA THR A 148 -13.96 -19.77 -5.51
C THR A 148 -14.02 -18.75 -6.65
N LYS A 149 -14.31 -17.48 -6.36
CA LYS A 149 -14.25 -16.39 -7.35
C LYS A 149 -12.83 -16.23 -7.92
N ALA A 150 -11.81 -16.27 -7.07
CA ALA A 150 -10.42 -16.13 -7.49
C ALA A 150 -9.93 -17.31 -8.34
N GLU A 151 -10.27 -18.55 -7.96
CA GLU A 151 -9.93 -19.77 -8.71
C GLU A 151 -10.44 -19.76 -10.15
N LYS A 152 -11.59 -19.15 -10.39
CA LYS A 152 -12.16 -18.97 -11.74
C LYS A 152 -11.21 -18.20 -12.69
N HIS A 153 -10.46 -17.22 -12.14
CA HIS A 153 -9.59 -16.34 -12.91
C HIS A 153 -8.12 -16.74 -12.87
N PHE A 154 -7.65 -17.21 -11.72
CA PHE A 154 -6.24 -17.49 -11.44
C PHE A 154 -5.92 -18.98 -11.36
N GLY A 155 -6.93 -19.83 -11.53
CA GLY A 155 -6.77 -21.29 -11.37
C GLY A 155 -6.53 -21.67 -9.90
N ASN A 156 -6.24 -22.95 -9.69
CA ASN A 156 -5.98 -23.47 -8.34
C ASN A 156 -4.56 -23.10 -7.89
N VAL A 157 -4.38 -21.85 -7.47
CA VAL A 157 -3.11 -21.32 -6.94
C VAL A 157 -2.80 -21.90 -5.56
N SER A 158 -3.83 -22.42 -4.85
CA SER A 158 -3.75 -22.73 -3.43
C SER A 158 -2.99 -24.02 -3.09
N ALA A 159 -3.03 -25.05 -3.92
CA ALA A 159 -2.53 -26.37 -3.51
C ALA A 159 -1.01 -26.56 -3.73
N ALA A 160 -0.48 -26.15 -4.88
CA ALA A 160 0.94 -26.35 -5.19
C ALA A 160 1.82 -25.26 -4.56
N SER A 161 1.38 -23.98 -4.60
CA SER A 161 2.14 -22.88 -4.04
C SER A 161 2.13 -22.85 -2.50
N SER A 162 1.03 -23.27 -1.86
CA SER A 162 0.98 -23.30 -0.39
C SER A 162 1.87 -24.37 0.21
N VAL A 163 1.95 -25.56 -0.37
CA VAL A 163 2.83 -26.64 0.10
C VAL A 163 4.30 -26.29 -0.13
N GLU A 164 4.64 -25.72 -1.29
CA GLU A 164 6.00 -25.27 -1.58
C GLU A 164 6.40 -24.08 -0.69
N LEU A 165 5.49 -23.11 -0.51
CA LEU A 165 5.71 -21.98 0.39
C LEU A 165 5.85 -22.44 1.85
N GLN A 166 4.99 -23.37 2.30
CA GLN A 166 5.07 -23.92 3.65
C GLN A 166 6.39 -24.68 3.86
N GLY A 167 6.81 -25.49 2.89
CA GLY A 167 8.11 -26.16 2.94
C GLY A 167 9.28 -25.16 3.00
N ARG A 168 9.17 -24.03 2.31
CA ARG A 168 10.17 -22.96 2.40
C ARG A 168 10.15 -22.23 3.75
N ILE A 169 8.98 -21.98 4.30
CA ILE A 169 8.80 -21.41 5.65
C ILE A 169 9.43 -22.33 6.68
N ASP A 170 9.13 -23.63 6.63
CA ASP A 170 9.66 -24.62 7.58
C ASP A 170 11.19 -24.70 7.53
N GLN A 171 11.78 -24.65 6.34
CA GLN A 171 13.23 -24.58 6.15
C GLN A 171 13.82 -23.31 6.79
N LEU A 172 13.21 -22.14 6.58
CA LEU A 172 13.68 -20.87 7.14
C LEU A 172 13.54 -20.85 8.66
N VAL A 173 12.43 -21.37 9.19
CA VAL A 173 12.20 -21.49 10.63
C VAL A 173 13.29 -22.37 11.28
N ALA A 174 13.63 -23.52 10.66
CA ALA A 174 14.69 -24.38 11.15
C ALA A 174 16.05 -23.67 11.15
N VAL A 175 16.39 -22.94 10.07
CA VAL A 175 17.63 -22.16 9.99
C VAL A 175 17.69 -21.07 11.09
N ILE A 176 16.57 -20.36 11.32
CA ILE A 176 16.51 -19.32 12.37
C ILE A 176 16.63 -19.93 13.77
N ALA A 177 16.05 -21.11 14.00
CA ALA A 177 16.08 -21.78 15.29
C ALA A 177 17.49 -22.30 15.67
N GLU A 178 18.30 -22.69 14.67
CA GLU A 178 19.64 -23.25 14.88
C GLU A 178 20.77 -22.21 14.79
N ALA A 179 20.52 -21.07 14.13
CA ALA A 179 21.55 -20.06 13.88
C ALA A 179 21.57 -18.96 14.92
N SER A 180 22.76 -18.57 15.36
CA SER A 180 22.96 -17.31 16.09
C SER A 180 23.19 -16.19 15.09
N GLY A 181 22.27 -15.22 15.03
CA GLY A 181 22.41 -14.07 14.16
C GLY A 181 23.48 -13.08 14.65
N ASN A 182 24.18 -12.46 13.71
CA ASN A 182 25.05 -11.33 13.99
C ASN A 182 24.28 -10.02 13.74
N PRO A 183 24.03 -9.18 14.76
CA PRO A 183 23.24 -7.95 14.58
C PRO A 183 23.93 -6.93 13.67
N TYR A 184 25.25 -6.93 13.56
CA TYR A 184 25.97 -6.02 12.67
C TYR A 184 25.78 -6.41 11.20
N ASP A 185 25.86 -7.69 10.88
CA ASP A 185 25.61 -8.21 9.54
C ASP A 185 24.12 -8.06 9.20
N GLY A 186 23.25 -8.32 10.17
CA GLY A 186 21.80 -8.10 10.04
C GLY A 186 21.46 -6.65 9.70
N LYS A 187 22.11 -5.67 10.33
CA LYS A 187 21.94 -4.24 9.99
C LYS A 187 22.34 -3.95 8.54
N GLN A 188 23.46 -4.50 8.07
CA GLN A 188 23.90 -4.30 6.67
C GLN A 188 22.90 -4.91 5.68
N LEU A 189 22.42 -6.12 5.96
CA LEU A 189 21.38 -6.76 5.13
C LEU A 189 20.06 -5.99 5.17
N TYR A 190 19.64 -5.51 6.33
CA TYR A 190 18.46 -4.67 6.46
C TYR A 190 18.57 -3.41 5.60
N LEU A 191 19.66 -2.65 5.72
CA LEU A 191 19.87 -1.42 4.95
C LEU A 191 19.89 -1.70 3.44
N LYS A 192 20.46 -2.83 3.02
CA LYS A 192 20.55 -3.21 1.61
C LYS A 192 19.20 -3.62 1.01
N HIS A 193 18.38 -4.36 1.74
CA HIS A 193 17.19 -5.03 1.19
C HIS A 193 15.86 -4.42 1.66
N CYS A 194 15.81 -3.85 2.85
CA CYS A 194 14.58 -3.35 3.47
C CYS A 194 14.63 -1.84 3.73
N GLY A 195 15.81 -1.30 4.06
CA GLY A 195 16.01 0.09 4.48
C GLY A 195 15.76 1.13 3.38
N LYS A 196 15.60 0.71 2.13
CA LYS A 196 15.16 1.62 1.06
C LYS A 196 13.70 2.10 1.22
N CYS A 197 12.86 1.28 1.85
CA CYS A 197 11.44 1.55 2.04
C CYS A 197 11.03 1.59 3.51
N HIS A 198 11.73 0.85 4.37
CA HIS A 198 11.39 0.71 5.79
C HIS A 198 12.41 1.42 6.66
N GLN A 199 11.91 2.14 7.67
CA GLN A 199 12.74 2.70 8.72
C GLN A 199 12.69 1.80 9.96
N LEU A 200 13.87 1.44 10.50
CA LEU A 200 14.01 0.75 11.76
C LEU A 200 14.89 1.60 12.68
N PHE A 201 14.32 2.09 13.77
CA PHE A 201 14.93 3.10 14.66
C PHE A 201 15.31 4.38 13.87
N THR A 202 16.60 4.64 13.70
CA THR A 202 17.12 5.81 12.95
C THR A 202 17.69 5.44 11.58
N ASP A 203 17.62 4.17 11.20
CA ASP A 203 18.22 3.64 9.96
C ASP A 203 17.16 3.31 8.91
N GLY A 204 17.41 3.68 7.66
CA GLY A 204 16.52 3.42 6.52
C GLY A 204 15.39 4.42 6.37
N GLY A 205 14.51 4.18 5.38
CA GLY A 205 13.32 5.01 5.13
C GLY A 205 13.67 6.39 4.56
N ASN A 206 14.45 6.42 3.48
CA ASN A 206 14.72 7.67 2.76
C ASN A 206 13.59 7.99 1.78
#